data_9122dde08d0e8ef56b6a5c79d6cc2821
#
_entry.id   9122dde08d0e8ef56b6a5c79d6cc2821
#
_cell.length_a   1.000
_cell.length_b   1.000
_cell.length_c   1.000
_cell.angle_alpha   90.00
_cell.angle_beta   90.00
_cell.angle_gamma   90.00
#
_symmetry.space_group_name_H-M   'P 1'
#
loop_
_entity.id
_entity.type
_entity.pdbx_description
1 polymer ?
#
loop_
_entity_poly.entity_id
_entity_poly.type
_entity_poly.pdbx_seq_one_letter_code
_entity_poly.pdbx_strand_id
1 'polypeptide(L)'
;MARKPEKTPETIPDSFQSPESSTIVGATYDKDTQTLLVTFKHENMTYRYVGVPALVWGSFYQAESRGKFFQQRIRPIWPGTRIE
;
A
#
# COMPACT_ATOMS: atom_id res chain seq x y z
N MET A 1 -22.15 -20.76 -7.11
CA MET A 1 -21.87 -20.35 -7.11
C MET A 1 -21.15 -19.85 -6.95
N ALA A 2 -20.93 -19.58 -6.74
CA ALA A 2 -20.41 -19.08 -6.50
C ALA A 2 -19.78 -18.37 -6.51
N ARG A 3 -19.67 -18.10 -6.40
CA ARG A 3 -19.19 -17.40 -6.33
C ARG A 3 -18.34 -17.10 -6.02
N LYS A 4 -17.96 -17.05 -5.84
CA LYS A 4 -17.28 -16.73 -5.52
C LYS A 4 -16.42 -16.39 -5.35
N PRO A 5 -16.31 -16.51 -5.26
CA PRO A 5 -15.44 -16.08 -4.98
C PRO A 5 -14.69 -15.44 -5.20
N GLU A 6 -14.82 -15.14 -5.48
CA GLU A 6 -14.32 -14.58 -5.69
C GLU A 6 -13.70 -13.98 -5.14
N LYS A 7 -13.64 -14.05 -4.68
CA LYS A 7 -13.05 -13.46 -4.01
C LYS A 7 -11.86 -13.41 -3.71
N THR A 8 -11.71 -13.71 -3.84
CA THR A 8 -10.50 -13.75 -3.37
C THR A 8 -9.57 -12.59 -3.60
N PRO A 9 -8.65 -12.51 -4.59
CA PRO A 9 -7.71 -11.41 -4.67
C PRO A 9 -8.40 -10.08 -4.75
N GLU A 10 -9.53 -10.09 -5.34
CA GLU A 10 -10.26 -8.84 -5.41
C GLU A 10 -10.89 -8.45 -4.11
N THR A 11 -10.74 -9.30 -3.09
CA THR A 11 -11.24 -8.95 -1.78
C THR A 11 -10.23 -8.20 -0.93
N ILE A 12 -9.03 -7.95 -1.47
CA ILE A 12 -8.05 -7.15 -0.76
C ILE A 12 -8.56 -5.71 -0.73
N PRO A 13 -8.71 -5.13 0.46
CA PRO A 13 -9.20 -3.75 0.55
C PRO A 13 -8.26 -2.76 -0.12
N ASP A 14 -8.80 -1.60 -0.46
CA ASP A 14 -8.02 -0.54 -1.08
C ASP A 14 -7.23 0.28 -0.07
N SER A 15 -7.29 -0.09 1.20
CA SER A 15 -6.56 0.65 2.23
C SER A 15 -6.31 -0.26 3.41
N PHE A 16 -5.30 0.10 4.20
CA PHE A 16 -5.05 -0.58 5.45
C PHE A 16 -4.47 0.40 6.46
N GLN A 17 -4.53 0.02 7.72
CA GLN A 17 -3.85 0.71 8.78
C GLN A 17 -2.86 -0.24 9.42
N SER A 18 -1.74 0.29 9.88
CA SER A 18 -0.68 -0.52 10.46
C SER A 18 -0.28 0.06 11.81
N PRO A 19 -1.16 -0.07 12.81
CA PRO A 19 -0.82 0.49 14.13
C PRO A 19 0.39 -0.17 14.77
N GLU A 20 0.68 -1.41 14.37
CA GLU A 20 1.84 -2.12 14.92
C GLU A 20 3.15 -1.71 14.25
N SER A 21 3.10 -1.03 13.11
CA SER A 21 4.31 -0.61 12.42
C SER A 21 4.91 0.61 13.09
N SER A 22 6.23 0.65 13.17
CA SER A 22 6.94 1.81 13.70
C SER A 22 7.15 2.88 12.63
N THR A 23 6.83 2.58 11.39
CA THR A 23 7.13 3.47 10.26
C THR A 23 5.87 3.98 9.58
N ILE A 24 4.88 3.13 9.37
CA ILE A 24 3.73 3.42 8.52
C ILE A 24 2.46 3.47 9.35
N VAL A 25 1.70 4.55 9.18
CA VAL A 25 0.37 4.66 9.76
C VAL A 25 -0.61 3.84 8.97
N GLY A 26 -0.54 3.96 7.65
CA GLY A 26 -1.44 3.24 6.77
C GLY A 26 -1.18 3.60 5.33
N ALA A 27 -1.98 3.03 4.44
CA ALA A 27 -1.84 3.25 3.02
C ALA A 27 -3.18 3.10 2.33
N THR A 28 -3.30 3.74 1.18
CA THR A 28 -4.48 3.66 0.33
C THR A 28 -4.03 3.45 -1.10
N TYR A 29 -4.77 2.65 -1.85
CA TYR A 29 -4.40 2.33 -3.23
C TYR A 29 -5.59 2.54 -4.15
N ASP A 30 -5.35 3.25 -5.26
CA ASP A 30 -6.34 3.44 -6.31
C ASP A 30 -5.92 2.57 -7.49
N LYS A 31 -6.65 1.48 -7.70
CA LYS A 31 -6.29 0.53 -8.74
C LYS A 31 -6.55 1.06 -10.14
N ASP A 32 -7.45 2.01 -10.27
CA ASP A 32 -7.76 2.57 -11.58
C ASP A 32 -6.63 3.43 -12.11
N THR A 33 -5.95 4.14 -11.22
CA THR A 33 -4.83 5.00 -11.60
C THR A 33 -3.50 4.41 -11.18
N GLN A 34 -3.51 3.28 -10.49
CA GLN A 34 -2.31 2.63 -9.95
C GLN A 34 -1.53 3.58 -9.05
N THR A 35 -2.26 4.34 -8.26
CA THR A 35 -1.67 5.33 -7.37
C THR A 35 -1.72 4.83 -5.93
N LEU A 36 -0.58 4.83 -5.28
CA LEU A 36 -0.45 4.41 -3.89
C LEU A 36 -0.17 5.62 -3.03
N LEU A 37 -0.91 5.76 -1.94
CA LEU A 37 -0.68 6.80 -0.94
C LEU A 37 -0.25 6.12 0.35
N VAL A 38 0.88 6.55 0.91
CA VAL A 38 1.39 5.99 2.15
C VAL A 38 1.57 7.13 3.15
N THR A 39 1.03 6.95 4.34
CA THR A 39 1.17 7.91 5.43
C THR A 39 2.17 7.34 6.43
N PHE A 40 3.16 8.14 6.77
CA PHE A 40 4.23 7.73 7.67
C PHE A 40 4.00 8.29 9.06
N LYS A 41 4.38 7.52 10.07
CA LYS A 41 4.21 7.95 11.46
C LYS A 41 5.06 9.16 11.79
N HIS A 42 6.26 9.16 11.21
CA HIS A 42 7.16 10.28 11.45
C HIS A 42 6.59 11.51 10.75
N GLU A 43 6.24 12.53 11.51
CA GLU A 43 5.70 13.78 11.02
C GLU A 43 4.34 13.64 10.34
N ASN A 44 3.76 12.45 10.36
CA ASN A 44 2.40 12.25 9.82
C ASN A 44 2.29 12.71 8.37
N MET A 45 3.29 12.38 7.56
CA MET A 45 3.35 12.81 6.16
C MET A 45 2.77 11.76 5.24
N THR A 46 2.12 12.21 4.17
CA THR A 46 1.60 11.33 3.14
C THR A 46 2.36 11.55 1.84
N TYR A 47 2.77 10.45 1.22
CA TYR A 47 3.46 10.47 -0.07
C TYR A 47 2.65 9.71 -1.10
N ARG A 48 2.76 10.15 -2.35
CA ARG A 48 2.07 9.55 -3.47
C ARG A 48 3.08 8.84 -4.37
N TYR A 49 2.74 7.60 -4.77
CA TYR A 49 3.58 6.80 -5.66
C TYR A 49 2.72 6.38 -6.84
N VAL A 50 3.11 6.79 -8.03
CA VAL A 50 2.33 6.59 -9.25
C VAL A 50 2.90 5.43 -10.05
N GLY A 51 2.02 4.64 -10.64
CA GLY A 51 2.44 3.53 -11.47
C GLY A 51 2.73 2.25 -10.71
N VAL A 52 2.19 2.11 -9.51
CA VAL A 52 2.39 0.92 -8.69
C VAL A 52 1.37 -0.14 -9.12
N PRO A 53 1.83 -1.30 -9.62
CA PRO A 53 0.89 -2.33 -10.05
C PRO A 53 0.07 -2.90 -8.89
N ALA A 54 -1.13 -3.36 -9.21
CA ALA A 54 -2.01 -3.94 -8.20
C ALA A 54 -1.36 -5.12 -7.49
N LEU A 55 -0.54 -5.88 -8.22
CA LEU A 55 0.17 -7.02 -7.63
C LEU A 55 1.08 -6.57 -6.49
N VAL A 56 1.74 -5.44 -6.68
CA VAL A 56 2.61 -4.90 -5.64
C VAL A 56 1.78 -4.43 -4.44
N TRP A 57 0.64 -3.80 -4.70
CA TRP A 57 -0.25 -3.41 -3.61
C TRP A 57 -0.68 -4.62 -2.79
N GLY A 58 -1.07 -5.71 -3.46
CA GLY A 58 -1.48 -6.91 -2.76
C GLY A 58 -0.38 -7.48 -1.90
N SER A 59 0.84 -7.51 -2.41
CA SER A 59 1.98 -8.01 -1.65
C SER A 59 2.28 -7.11 -0.46
N PHE A 60 2.15 -5.80 -0.65
CA PHE A 60 2.35 -4.84 0.41
C PHE A 60 1.30 -5.02 1.51
N TYR A 61 0.05 -5.18 1.10
CA TYR A 61 -1.05 -5.38 2.04
C TYR A 61 -0.83 -6.61 2.89
N GLN A 62 -0.33 -7.70 2.28
CA GLN A 62 -0.17 -8.98 2.96
C GLN A 62 1.20 -9.13 3.61
N ALA A 63 2.08 -8.16 3.48
CA ALA A 63 3.44 -8.30 4.01
C ALA A 63 3.42 -8.43 5.52
N GLU A 64 4.28 -9.29 6.01
CA GLU A 64 4.43 -9.50 7.43
C GLU A 64 4.93 -8.23 8.12
N SER A 65 5.85 -7.55 7.47
CA SER A 65 6.31 -6.25 7.93
C SER A 65 6.12 -5.25 6.80
N ARG A 66 5.10 -4.43 6.93
CA ARG A 66 4.77 -3.46 5.88
C ARG A 66 5.84 -2.39 5.75
N GLY A 67 6.42 -1.99 6.87
CA GLY A 67 7.49 -1.01 6.81
C GLY A 67 8.69 -1.53 6.06
N LYS A 68 9.07 -2.77 6.33
CA LYS A 68 10.22 -3.38 5.65
C LYS A 68 9.92 -3.60 4.17
N PHE A 69 8.72 -4.07 3.85
CA PHE A 69 8.33 -4.26 2.46
C PHE A 69 8.43 -2.95 1.70
N PHE A 70 7.91 -1.87 2.28
CA PHE A 70 7.95 -0.58 1.64
C PHE A 70 9.39 -0.14 1.37
N GLN A 71 10.26 -0.27 2.38
CA GLN A 71 11.64 0.17 2.23
C GLN A 71 12.39 -0.61 1.16
N GLN A 72 12.10 -1.89 1.03
CA GLN A 72 12.86 -2.76 0.15
C GLN A 72 12.26 -2.92 -1.23
N ARG A 73 10.94 -2.79 -1.36
CA ARG A 73 10.26 -3.15 -2.60
C ARG A 73 9.56 -2.00 -3.27
N ILE A 74 9.26 -0.96 -2.57
CA ILE A 74 8.51 0.16 -3.16
C ILE A 74 9.38 1.38 -3.31
N ARG A 75 9.98 1.81 -2.24
CA ARG A 75 10.76 3.04 -2.23
C ARG A 75 11.88 3.07 -3.27
N PRO A 76 12.65 1.97 -3.47
CA PRO A 76 13.74 2.04 -4.45
C PRO A 76 13.25 2.08 -5.89
N ILE A 77 12.00 1.69 -6.15
CA ILE A 77 11.50 1.54 -7.50
C ILE A 77 10.65 2.73 -7.93
N TRP A 78 9.77 3.19 -7.05
CA TRP A 78 8.87 4.29 -7.37
C TRP A 78 9.21 5.50 -6.53
N PRO A 79 9.47 6.66 -7.20
CA PRO A 79 9.73 7.88 -6.44
C PRO A 79 8.44 8.39 -5.81
N GLY A 80 8.54 8.83 -4.58
CA GLY A 80 7.39 9.35 -3.88
C GLY A 80 7.34 10.86 -3.95
N THR A 81 6.13 11.40 -4.02
CA THR A 81 5.90 12.83 -4.01
C THR A 81 5.10 13.16 -2.76
N ARG A 82 5.63 14.03 -1.94
CA ARG A 82 4.94 14.44 -0.73
C ARG A 82 3.71 15.26 -1.08
N ILE A 83 2.57 14.91 -0.52
CA ILE A 83 1.32 15.63 -0.80
C ILE A 83 0.71 16.25 0.45
N GLU A 84 1.25 15.97 1.62
CA GLU A 84 0.79 16.62 2.87
C GLU A 84 1.90 16.82 3.84
#